data_895df20898c462cfc80c4445bcb732bc
#
_entry.id   895df20898c462cfc80c4445bcb732bc
#
_cell.length_a   1.000
_cell.length_b   1.000
_cell.length_c   1.000
_cell.angle_alpha   90.00
_cell.angle_beta   90.00
_cell.angle_gamma   90.00
#
_symmetry.space_group_name_H-M   'P 1'
#
loop_
_entity.id
_entity.type
_entity.pdbx_description
1 polymer ?
#
loop_
_entity_poly.entity_id
_entity_poly.type
_entity_poly.pdbx_seq_one_letter_code
_entity_poly.pdbx_strand_id
1 'polypeptide(L)'
;EPMPIPKNCIDLGLPSGLLWAKSNMGTTEPTELGDYYAWGETSTKNDYKNSTYKLYKTDKDGIIKEILKYSEKDWKTVLEREDDAANANLGVGYRIPTQEDWQELLDNCKWEAVTVTLPIELDPSQTKSIARWIVTGPNGKYIILPATGGFKTWYNDSDKDTYYTTANLYLYPDGLADKYSYKRAVALKWPI
;
A
#
# COMPACT_ATOMS: atom_id res chain seq x y z
N GLU A 1 -2.00 -6.80 32.48
CA GLU A 1 -2.85 -7.52 31.49
C GLU A 1 -2.48 -7.07 30.08
N PRO A 2 -2.36 -7.99 29.11
CA PRO A 2 -2.11 -7.58 27.72
C PRO A 2 -3.27 -6.72 27.22
N MET A 3 -2.96 -5.64 26.51
CA MET A 3 -3.98 -4.78 25.92
C MET A 3 -4.82 -5.60 24.93
N PRO A 4 -6.16 -5.39 24.91
CA PRO A 4 -7.01 -6.10 23.97
C PRO A 4 -6.66 -5.74 22.52
N ILE A 5 -6.61 -6.75 21.67
CA ILE A 5 -6.37 -6.57 20.22
C ILE A 5 -7.53 -5.76 19.64
N PRO A 6 -7.27 -4.64 18.91
CA PRO A 6 -8.30 -3.88 18.26
C PRO A 6 -9.17 -4.76 17.34
N LYS A 7 -10.47 -4.51 17.29
CA LYS A 7 -11.44 -5.37 16.59
C LYS A 7 -11.14 -5.56 15.11
N ASN A 8 -10.56 -4.55 14.47
CA ASN A 8 -10.16 -4.56 13.06
C ASN A 8 -8.73 -5.06 12.82
N CYS A 9 -8.02 -5.53 13.86
CA CYS A 9 -6.69 -6.08 13.78
C CYS A 9 -6.65 -7.57 14.07
N ILE A 10 -5.56 -8.19 13.69
CA ILE A 10 -5.26 -9.59 13.94
C ILE A 10 -3.79 -9.73 14.35
N ASP A 11 -3.57 -10.58 15.33
CA ASP A 11 -2.25 -11.07 15.71
C ASP A 11 -1.95 -12.31 14.87
N LEU A 12 -0.92 -12.23 14.04
CA LEU A 12 -0.44 -13.33 13.20
C LEU A 12 0.61 -14.19 13.92
N GLY A 13 1.02 -13.84 15.14
CA GLY A 13 2.10 -14.50 15.87
C GLY A 13 3.48 -14.16 15.34
N LEU A 14 3.66 -12.94 14.80
CA LEU A 14 4.95 -12.47 14.30
C LEU A 14 5.93 -12.21 15.46
N PRO A 15 7.25 -12.35 15.23
CA PRO A 15 8.27 -12.13 16.26
C PRO A 15 8.22 -10.73 16.89
N SER A 16 7.90 -9.69 16.11
CA SER A 16 7.76 -8.32 16.61
C SER A 16 6.52 -8.10 17.47
N GLY A 17 5.52 -8.98 17.38
CA GLY A 17 4.19 -8.79 17.96
C GLY A 17 3.35 -7.76 17.20
N LEU A 18 3.76 -7.32 16.01
CA LEU A 18 3.01 -6.38 15.19
C LEU A 18 1.65 -6.96 14.82
N LEU A 19 0.60 -6.16 15.04
CA LEU A 19 -0.75 -6.49 14.62
C LEU A 19 -1.00 -5.98 13.21
N TRP A 20 -1.66 -6.80 12.39
CA TRP A 20 -2.04 -6.41 11.03
C TRP A 20 -3.53 -6.09 10.95
N ALA A 21 -3.90 -5.11 10.12
CA ALA A 21 -5.29 -4.85 9.81
C ALA A 21 -5.90 -6.03 9.03
N LYS A 22 -7.18 -6.32 9.30
CA LYS A 22 -7.91 -7.42 8.64
C LYS A 22 -8.35 -7.09 7.23
N SER A 23 -8.42 -5.80 6.90
CA SER A 23 -8.86 -5.29 5.59
C SER A 23 -8.03 -4.06 5.21
N ASN A 24 -8.08 -3.69 3.94
CA ASN A 24 -7.53 -2.43 3.47
C ASN A 24 -8.28 -1.23 4.05
N MET A 25 -7.66 -0.06 4.07
CA MET A 25 -8.34 1.19 4.45
C MET A 25 -9.52 1.48 3.49
N GLY A 26 -10.59 2.05 4.03
CA GLY A 26 -11.82 2.34 3.28
C GLY A 26 -12.82 1.20 3.23
N THR A 27 -12.48 0.02 3.73
CA THR A 27 -13.40 -1.13 3.82
C THR A 27 -13.25 -1.89 5.12
N THR A 28 -14.29 -2.64 5.50
CA THR A 28 -14.25 -3.61 6.60
C THR A 28 -14.12 -5.05 6.10
N GLU A 29 -14.30 -5.26 4.80
CA GLU A 29 -14.30 -6.56 4.17
C GLU A 29 -12.90 -6.93 3.68
N PRO A 30 -12.29 -8.04 4.15
CA PRO A 30 -10.92 -8.43 3.80
C PRO A 30 -10.69 -8.69 2.31
N THR A 31 -11.75 -8.92 1.56
CA THR A 31 -11.69 -9.25 0.13
C THR A 31 -11.90 -8.07 -0.80
N GLU A 32 -12.24 -6.91 -0.24
CA GLU A 32 -12.43 -5.67 -1.00
C GLU A 32 -11.12 -4.89 -1.14
N LEU A 33 -11.04 -4.11 -2.21
CA LEU A 33 -9.83 -3.37 -2.56
C LEU A 33 -9.56 -2.20 -1.59
N GLY A 34 -10.61 -1.61 -1.04
CA GLY A 34 -10.50 -0.41 -0.21
C GLY A 34 -10.19 0.85 -1.02
N ASP A 35 -9.71 1.87 -0.34
CA ASP A 35 -9.41 3.18 -0.89
C ASP A 35 -7.95 3.29 -1.37
N TYR A 36 -7.72 4.18 -2.34
CA TYR A 36 -6.40 4.51 -2.84
C TYR A 36 -5.91 5.84 -2.27
N TYR A 37 -4.66 5.84 -1.82
CA TYR A 37 -3.98 7.03 -1.30
C TYR A 37 -2.69 7.26 -2.08
N ALA A 38 -2.41 8.52 -2.44
CA ALA A 38 -1.06 8.84 -2.89
C ALA A 38 -0.11 8.80 -1.68
N TRP A 39 1.12 8.34 -1.90
CA TRP A 39 2.11 8.22 -0.83
C TRP A 39 2.35 9.56 -0.14
N GLY A 40 2.22 9.61 1.18
CA GLY A 40 2.33 10.85 1.96
C GLY A 40 1.10 11.75 1.90
N GLU A 41 0.00 11.32 1.30
CA GLU A 41 -1.31 12.00 1.37
C GLU A 41 -2.28 11.21 2.24
N THR A 42 -3.07 11.91 3.02
CA THR A 42 -3.96 11.32 4.04
C THR A 42 -5.43 11.28 3.63
N SER A 43 -5.74 11.77 2.43
CA SER A 43 -7.09 11.77 1.86
C SER A 43 -7.08 11.16 0.47
N THR A 44 -8.20 10.54 0.11
CA THR A 44 -8.47 10.07 -1.24
C THR A 44 -8.74 11.24 -2.18
N LYS A 45 -8.58 11.03 -3.48
CA LYS A 45 -8.86 12.02 -4.53
C LYS A 45 -9.28 11.34 -5.83
N ASN A 46 -9.89 12.09 -6.73
CA ASN A 46 -10.36 11.58 -8.01
C ASN A 46 -9.28 11.64 -9.11
N ASP A 47 -8.17 12.33 -8.87
CA ASP A 47 -7.11 12.52 -9.85
C ASP A 47 -5.72 12.38 -9.19
N TYR A 48 -4.94 11.41 -9.66
CA TYR A 48 -3.62 11.06 -9.14
C TYR A 48 -2.50 11.49 -10.12
N LYS A 49 -2.51 12.75 -10.53
CA LYS A 49 -1.47 13.36 -11.37
C LYS A 49 -0.42 14.11 -10.55
N ASN A 50 0.72 14.39 -11.17
CA ASN A 50 1.76 15.21 -10.54
C ASN A 50 1.23 16.59 -10.10
N SER A 51 0.36 17.20 -10.92
CA SER A 51 -0.22 18.53 -10.63
C SER A 51 -1.21 18.53 -9.45
N THR A 52 -1.73 17.37 -9.05
CA THR A 52 -2.62 17.19 -7.90
C THR A 52 -1.94 16.61 -6.66
N TYR A 53 -0.65 16.29 -6.77
CA TYR A 53 0.09 15.67 -5.67
C TYR A 53 0.66 16.74 -4.75
N LYS A 54 0.25 16.72 -3.48
CA LYS A 54 0.57 17.78 -2.51
C LYS A 54 2.07 17.99 -2.23
N LEU A 55 2.88 16.94 -2.45
CA LEU A 55 4.32 17.01 -2.21
C LEU A 55 5.13 17.53 -3.40
N TYR A 56 4.47 17.90 -4.50
CA TYR A 56 5.09 18.48 -5.67
C TYR A 56 4.63 19.92 -5.92
N LYS A 57 5.56 20.77 -6.39
CA LYS A 57 5.25 21.95 -7.18
C LYS A 57 5.42 21.62 -8.65
N THR A 58 4.40 21.88 -9.45
CA THR A 58 4.43 21.66 -10.90
C THR A 58 4.24 22.99 -11.63
N ASP A 59 4.64 23.02 -12.90
CA ASP A 59 4.21 24.08 -13.81
C ASP A 59 2.80 23.80 -14.37
N LYS A 60 2.34 24.68 -15.28
CA LYS A 60 1.03 24.56 -15.93
C LYS A 60 0.83 23.27 -16.73
N ASP A 61 1.91 22.66 -17.15
CA ASP A 61 1.93 21.43 -17.97
C ASP A 61 2.09 20.16 -17.09
N GLY A 62 2.09 20.31 -15.75
CA GLY A 62 2.24 19.22 -14.79
C GLY A 62 3.68 18.72 -14.61
N ILE A 63 4.67 19.47 -15.13
CA ILE A 63 6.09 19.13 -14.97
C ILE A 63 6.55 19.53 -13.56
N ILE A 64 7.15 18.57 -12.84
CA ILE A 64 7.63 18.78 -11.49
C ILE A 64 8.79 19.77 -11.49
N LYS A 65 8.65 20.85 -10.71
CA LYS A 65 9.68 21.88 -10.50
C LYS A 65 10.35 21.76 -9.14
N GLU A 66 9.64 21.24 -8.15
CA GLU A 66 10.15 21.11 -6.80
C GLU A 66 9.46 19.97 -6.07
N ILE A 67 10.22 19.20 -5.30
CA ILE A 67 9.73 18.24 -4.31
C ILE A 67 9.75 18.95 -2.96
N LEU A 68 8.58 19.04 -2.32
CA LEU A 68 8.40 19.88 -1.12
C LEU A 68 8.83 19.19 0.18
N LYS A 69 8.72 17.85 0.23
CA LYS A 69 9.04 17.02 1.41
C LYS A 69 9.58 15.65 0.96
N TYR A 70 10.31 14.95 1.84
CA TYR A 70 10.93 13.67 1.53
C TYR A 70 11.92 13.77 0.36
N SER A 71 12.76 14.77 0.38
CA SER A 71 13.72 15.11 -0.66
C SER A 71 15.13 15.26 -0.09
N GLU A 72 16.08 15.63 -0.94
CA GLU A 72 17.45 15.96 -0.50
C GLU A 72 17.52 17.17 0.43
N LYS A 73 16.44 17.96 0.53
CA LYS A 73 16.38 19.11 1.43
C LYS A 73 16.13 18.73 2.88
N ASP A 74 15.40 17.66 3.12
CA ASP A 74 15.01 17.23 4.47
C ASP A 74 15.51 15.84 4.83
N TRP A 75 16.05 15.09 3.86
CA TRP A 75 16.63 13.73 4.02
C TRP A 75 15.70 12.71 4.67
N LYS A 76 14.40 12.99 4.68
CA LYS A 76 13.40 12.08 5.23
C LYS A 76 13.12 10.96 4.25
N THR A 77 13.19 9.73 4.72
CA THR A 77 13.01 8.51 3.91
C THR A 77 11.85 7.65 4.37
N VAL A 78 11.22 8.00 5.48
CA VAL A 78 10.06 7.29 6.05
C VAL A 78 8.95 8.31 6.28
N LEU A 79 7.69 7.92 6.05
CA LEU A 79 6.53 8.77 6.30
C LEU A 79 6.51 9.27 7.74
N GLU A 80 6.32 10.56 7.91
CA GLU A 80 5.98 11.15 9.19
C GLU A 80 4.52 10.87 9.53
N ARG A 81 4.20 10.90 10.81
CA ARG A 81 2.85 10.57 11.30
C ARG A 81 1.74 11.41 10.65
N GLU A 82 2.00 12.69 10.41
CA GLU A 82 1.02 13.60 9.79
C GLU A 82 0.76 13.32 8.31
N ASP A 83 1.66 12.58 7.65
CA ASP A 83 1.54 12.20 6.23
C ASP A 83 1.18 10.71 6.06
N ASP A 84 0.98 10.01 7.15
CA ASP A 84 0.59 8.60 7.14
C ASP A 84 -0.94 8.47 7.10
N ALA A 85 -1.46 7.94 5.99
CA ALA A 85 -2.89 7.78 5.78
C ALA A 85 -3.53 6.85 6.81
N ALA A 86 -2.83 5.79 7.25
CA ALA A 86 -3.37 4.88 8.25
C ALA A 86 -3.48 5.57 9.62
N ASN A 87 -2.47 6.35 10.01
CA ASN A 87 -2.54 7.13 11.24
C ASN A 87 -3.67 8.17 11.20
N ALA A 88 -3.81 8.87 10.08
CA ALA A 88 -4.82 9.93 9.94
C ALA A 88 -6.26 9.40 9.94
N ASN A 89 -6.51 8.24 9.33
CA ASN A 89 -7.87 7.73 9.13
C ASN A 89 -8.29 6.67 10.16
N LEU A 90 -7.35 5.92 10.72
CA LEU A 90 -7.64 4.86 11.69
C LEU A 90 -7.28 5.25 13.13
N GLY A 91 -6.50 6.31 13.30
CA GLY A 91 -6.13 6.85 14.60
C GLY A 91 -4.73 6.46 15.08
N VAL A 92 -4.39 6.97 16.26
CA VAL A 92 -3.08 6.76 16.90
C VAL A 92 -2.81 5.28 17.12
N GLY A 93 -1.63 4.82 16.70
CA GLY A 93 -1.22 3.41 16.78
C GLY A 93 -1.30 2.66 15.46
N TYR A 94 -2.05 3.18 14.48
CA TYR A 94 -2.02 2.67 13.11
C TYR A 94 -0.96 3.40 12.29
N ARG A 95 -0.37 2.69 11.37
CA ARG A 95 0.57 3.23 10.38
C ARG A 95 0.62 2.37 9.13
N ILE A 96 1.06 2.94 8.04
CA ILE A 96 1.41 2.17 6.84
C ILE A 96 2.63 1.30 7.18
N PRO A 97 2.64 0.01 6.82
CA PRO A 97 3.76 -0.89 7.11
C PRO A 97 5.07 -0.38 6.51
N THR A 98 6.14 -0.51 7.25
CA THR A 98 7.50 -0.24 6.75
C THR A 98 8.00 -1.40 5.88
N GLN A 99 9.14 -1.20 5.23
CA GLN A 99 9.80 -2.26 4.47
C GLN A 99 10.17 -3.44 5.38
N GLU A 100 10.60 -3.17 6.60
CA GLU A 100 10.96 -4.17 7.61
C GLU A 100 9.74 -4.97 8.06
N ASP A 101 8.58 -4.32 8.23
CA ASP A 101 7.32 -5.02 8.57
C ASP A 101 6.90 -5.98 7.45
N TRP A 102 7.00 -5.54 6.21
CA TRP A 102 6.73 -6.40 5.06
C TRP A 102 7.73 -7.55 4.96
N GLN A 103 9.01 -7.30 5.23
CA GLN A 103 10.03 -8.35 5.23
C GLN A 103 9.76 -9.37 6.32
N GLU A 104 9.38 -8.93 7.53
CA GLU A 104 9.00 -9.85 8.60
C GLU A 104 7.81 -10.73 8.20
N LEU A 105 6.80 -10.16 7.52
CA LEU A 105 5.65 -10.91 7.03
C LEU A 105 6.07 -11.96 5.98
N LEU A 106 6.98 -11.60 5.08
CA LEU A 106 7.53 -12.50 4.06
C LEU A 106 8.30 -13.66 4.66
N ASP A 107 9.12 -13.38 5.67
CA ASP A 107 10.03 -14.36 6.27
C ASP A 107 9.31 -15.34 7.21
N ASN A 108 8.20 -14.93 7.81
CA ASN A 108 7.55 -15.70 8.88
C ASN A 108 6.18 -16.27 8.50
N CYS A 109 5.59 -15.88 7.40
CA CYS A 109 4.25 -16.31 7.02
C CYS A 109 4.25 -17.23 5.80
N LYS A 110 3.26 -18.10 5.72
CA LYS A 110 2.96 -18.85 4.50
C LYS A 110 2.11 -18.01 3.57
N TRP A 111 2.52 -17.91 2.30
CA TRP A 111 1.83 -17.16 1.27
C TRP A 111 1.19 -18.10 0.24
N GLU A 112 -0.11 -17.95 0.02
CA GLU A 112 -0.86 -18.69 -0.98
C GLU A 112 -1.57 -17.76 -1.94
N ALA A 113 -1.27 -17.86 -3.23
CA ALA A 113 -2.01 -17.17 -4.27
C ALA A 113 -3.31 -17.92 -4.57
N VAL A 114 -4.43 -17.21 -4.52
CA VAL A 114 -5.76 -17.78 -4.79
C VAL A 114 -6.48 -16.91 -5.80
N THR A 115 -7.07 -17.54 -6.81
CA THR A 115 -7.95 -16.85 -7.78
C THR A 115 -9.39 -17.24 -7.49
N VAL A 116 -10.25 -16.24 -7.35
CA VAL A 116 -11.68 -16.44 -7.13
C VAL A 116 -12.45 -15.83 -8.30
N THR A 117 -13.36 -16.62 -8.86
CA THR A 117 -14.23 -16.16 -9.92
C THR A 117 -15.54 -15.68 -9.30
N LEU A 118 -15.88 -14.44 -9.53
CA LEU A 118 -17.09 -13.79 -9.00
C LEU A 118 -17.97 -13.29 -10.16
N PRO A 119 -19.30 -13.32 -10.00
CA PRO A 119 -20.20 -12.65 -10.94
C PRO A 119 -19.89 -11.15 -11.03
N ILE A 120 -20.06 -10.56 -12.21
CA ILE A 120 -19.98 -9.11 -12.38
C ILE A 120 -21.30 -8.50 -11.91
N GLU A 121 -21.23 -7.49 -11.04
CA GLU A 121 -22.42 -6.88 -10.42
C GLU A 121 -23.41 -6.32 -11.45
N LEU A 122 -22.90 -5.74 -12.55
CA LEU A 122 -23.73 -5.17 -13.64
C LEU A 122 -24.25 -6.23 -14.63
N ASP A 123 -23.63 -7.40 -14.70
CA ASP A 123 -24.05 -8.51 -15.56
C ASP A 123 -23.65 -9.86 -14.89
N PRO A 124 -24.53 -10.42 -14.06
CA PRO A 124 -24.26 -11.67 -13.34
C PRO A 124 -24.03 -12.90 -14.23
N SER A 125 -24.33 -12.82 -15.54
CA SER A 125 -24.02 -13.88 -16.50
C SER A 125 -22.53 -13.92 -16.86
N GLN A 126 -21.80 -12.83 -16.60
CA GLN A 126 -20.37 -12.74 -16.77
C GLN A 126 -19.65 -12.89 -15.43
N THR A 127 -18.41 -13.33 -15.50
CA THR A 127 -17.59 -13.53 -14.31
C THR A 127 -16.27 -12.77 -14.43
N LYS A 128 -15.80 -12.22 -13.31
CA LYS A 128 -14.47 -11.64 -13.15
C LYS A 128 -13.63 -12.50 -12.23
N SER A 129 -12.43 -12.83 -12.65
CA SER A 129 -11.46 -13.51 -11.81
C SER A 129 -10.67 -12.46 -11.01
N ILE A 130 -10.67 -12.60 -9.68
CA ILE A 130 -9.93 -11.74 -8.77
C ILE A 130 -8.86 -12.58 -8.09
N ALA A 131 -7.62 -12.14 -8.22
CA ALA A 131 -6.51 -12.74 -7.51
C ALA A 131 -6.35 -12.12 -6.11
N ARG A 132 -5.91 -12.91 -5.16
CA ARG A 132 -5.59 -12.48 -3.79
C ARG A 132 -4.50 -13.35 -3.19
N TRP A 133 -3.79 -12.80 -2.20
CA TRP A 133 -2.92 -13.56 -1.34
C TRP A 133 -3.61 -13.89 -0.03
N ILE A 134 -3.51 -15.13 0.42
CA ILE A 134 -3.79 -15.54 1.79
C ILE A 134 -2.43 -15.63 2.48
N VAL A 135 -2.23 -14.83 3.51
CA VAL A 135 -0.98 -14.75 4.28
C VAL A 135 -1.23 -15.29 5.67
N THR A 136 -0.76 -16.51 5.92
CA THR A 136 -0.99 -17.24 7.18
C THR A 136 0.21 -17.12 8.08
N GLY A 137 0.02 -16.56 9.27
CA GLY A 137 1.04 -16.39 10.28
C GLY A 137 1.41 -17.66 11.02
N PRO A 138 2.49 -17.64 11.83
CA PRO A 138 2.95 -18.77 12.63
C PRO A 138 1.90 -19.37 13.55
N ASN A 139 0.97 -18.57 14.04
CA ASN A 139 -0.12 -19.02 14.92
C ASN A 139 -1.35 -19.56 14.19
N GLY A 140 -1.28 -19.71 12.86
CA GLY A 140 -2.35 -20.22 12.01
C GLY A 140 -3.45 -19.24 11.65
N LYS A 141 -3.42 -18.02 12.18
CA LYS A 141 -4.33 -16.95 11.74
C LYS A 141 -3.82 -16.32 10.45
N TYR A 142 -4.71 -15.71 9.67
CA TYR A 142 -4.36 -15.19 8.35
C TYR A 142 -5.00 -13.84 8.06
N ILE A 143 -4.40 -13.12 7.11
CA ILE A 143 -4.98 -11.96 6.43
C ILE A 143 -5.14 -12.27 4.95
N ILE A 144 -6.01 -11.48 4.30
CA ILE A 144 -6.22 -11.54 2.85
C ILE A 144 -5.70 -10.22 2.26
N LEU A 145 -4.87 -10.33 1.24
CA LEU A 145 -4.37 -9.20 0.48
C LEU A 145 -4.91 -9.30 -0.96
N PRO A 146 -6.00 -8.59 -1.31
CA PRO A 146 -6.54 -8.61 -2.66
C PRO A 146 -5.56 -7.99 -3.66
N ALA A 147 -5.63 -8.40 -4.93
CA ALA A 147 -4.89 -7.77 -6.01
C ALA A 147 -5.49 -6.38 -6.29
N THR A 148 -4.89 -5.38 -5.69
CA THR A 148 -5.38 -4.00 -5.71
C THR A 148 -5.14 -3.28 -7.04
N GLY A 149 -4.29 -3.84 -7.92
CA GLY A 149 -3.76 -3.06 -9.03
C GLY A 149 -2.96 -1.87 -8.53
N GLY A 150 -2.63 -0.94 -9.41
CA GLY A 150 -1.91 0.28 -9.06
C GLY A 150 -2.24 1.41 -10.01
N PHE A 151 -2.33 2.62 -9.50
CA PHE A 151 -2.36 3.81 -10.33
C PHE A 151 -0.96 4.10 -10.86
N LYS A 152 -0.71 3.70 -12.11
CA LYS A 152 0.46 4.17 -12.86
C LYS A 152 0.01 5.17 -13.90
N THR A 153 0.65 6.31 -13.93
CA THR A 153 0.40 7.37 -14.94
C THR A 153 0.69 6.95 -16.38
N TRP A 154 1.31 5.77 -16.60
CA TRP A 154 1.83 5.34 -17.92
C TRP A 154 1.41 3.94 -18.35
N TYR A 155 0.75 3.14 -17.50
CA TYR A 155 0.29 1.79 -17.84
C TYR A 155 -1.04 1.49 -17.15
N ASN A 156 -2.02 1.06 -17.93
CA ASN A 156 -3.18 0.34 -17.42
C ASN A 156 -2.71 -1.05 -16.99
N ASP A 157 -2.23 -1.18 -15.76
CA ASP A 157 -1.94 -2.49 -15.20
C ASP A 157 -3.26 -3.19 -14.91
N SER A 158 -3.37 -4.38 -15.47
CA SER A 158 -4.52 -5.26 -15.31
C SER A 158 -4.71 -5.65 -13.83
N ASP A 159 -5.93 -6.02 -13.48
CA ASP A 159 -6.40 -6.57 -12.20
C ASP A 159 -5.62 -7.80 -11.65
N LYS A 160 -4.44 -8.05 -12.17
CA LYS A 160 -3.60 -9.23 -11.87
C LYS A 160 -2.43 -8.92 -10.93
N ASP A 161 -2.07 -7.66 -10.76
CA ASP A 161 -0.92 -7.29 -9.94
C ASP A 161 -1.39 -6.75 -8.58
N THR A 162 -0.69 -7.15 -7.53
CA THR A 162 -0.90 -6.63 -6.18
C THR A 162 0.16 -5.59 -5.86
N TYR A 163 -0.25 -4.37 -5.56
CA TYR A 163 0.63 -3.29 -5.17
C TYR A 163 0.23 -2.76 -3.79
N TYR A 164 1.08 -3.03 -2.80
CA TYR A 164 0.99 -2.41 -1.49
C TYR A 164 2.17 -1.48 -1.29
N THR A 165 1.90 -0.27 -0.85
CA THR A 165 2.95 0.71 -0.55
C THR A 165 3.57 0.44 0.82
N THR A 166 4.81 0.87 0.99
CA THR A 166 5.50 0.91 2.28
C THR A 166 5.60 2.35 2.77
N ALA A 167 5.85 2.55 4.06
CA ALA A 167 6.15 3.86 4.62
C ALA A 167 7.52 4.40 4.18
N ASN A 168 8.38 3.55 3.61
CA ASN A 168 9.73 3.90 3.22
C ASN A 168 9.80 4.44 1.78
N LEU A 169 10.67 5.41 1.58
CA LEU A 169 11.15 5.83 0.26
C LEU A 169 12.31 4.94 -0.19
N TYR A 170 12.24 4.42 -1.41
CA TYR A 170 13.33 3.66 -2.01
C TYR A 170 14.22 4.58 -2.84
N LEU A 171 15.53 4.51 -2.59
CA LEU A 171 16.54 5.08 -3.47
C LEU A 171 16.99 3.96 -4.40
N TYR A 172 16.79 4.12 -5.71
CA TYR A 172 17.33 3.19 -6.70
C TYR A 172 18.87 3.15 -6.57
N PRO A 173 19.49 1.95 -6.34
CA PRO A 173 20.94 1.86 -6.13
C PRO A 173 21.77 2.04 -7.40
N ASP A 174 21.19 2.07 -8.54
CA ASP A 174 21.91 1.86 -9.83
C ASP A 174 22.52 3.10 -10.44
N GLY A 175 22.70 4.17 -9.70
CA GLY A 175 23.49 5.31 -10.22
C GLY A 175 23.00 5.92 -11.55
N LEU A 176 21.94 5.40 -12.14
CA LEU A 176 21.16 6.03 -13.18
C LEU A 176 20.29 7.12 -12.55
N ALA A 177 20.97 8.03 -11.86
CA ALA A 177 20.46 9.34 -11.57
C ALA A 177 20.34 10.04 -12.95
N ASP A 178 19.36 9.63 -13.70
CA ASP A 178 18.76 10.53 -14.65
C ASP A 178 18.38 11.77 -13.84
N LYS A 179 18.50 12.92 -14.41
CA LYS A 179 18.27 14.27 -13.84
C LYS A 179 16.92 14.40 -13.11
N TYR A 180 16.17 13.32 -13.03
CA TYR A 180 14.82 13.10 -12.51
C TYR A 180 14.69 11.80 -11.70
N SER A 181 15.75 11.30 -11.04
CA SER A 181 15.63 10.14 -10.15
C SER A 181 14.81 10.54 -8.91
N TYR A 182 13.52 10.46 -9.10
CA TYR A 182 12.55 10.64 -8.03
C TYR A 182 12.64 9.45 -7.09
N LYS A 183 12.77 9.72 -5.80
CA LYS A 183 12.53 8.73 -4.76
C LYS A 183 11.12 8.20 -4.97
N ARG A 184 10.98 6.92 -5.25
CA ARG A 184 9.68 6.27 -5.41
C ARG A 184 9.33 5.56 -4.12
N ALA A 185 8.08 5.63 -3.72
CA ALA A 185 7.57 4.75 -2.68
C ALA A 185 7.80 3.31 -3.10
N VAL A 186 8.28 2.46 -2.19
CA VAL A 186 8.44 1.04 -2.47
C VAL A 186 7.03 0.46 -2.54
N ALA A 187 6.67 -0.04 -3.71
CA ALA A 187 5.51 -0.90 -3.86
C ALA A 187 6.00 -2.33 -4.01
N LEU A 188 5.49 -3.23 -3.20
CA LEU A 188 5.70 -4.66 -3.40
C LEU A 188 4.91 -5.07 -4.64
N LYS A 189 5.63 -5.39 -5.70
CA LYS A 189 5.04 -6.01 -6.90
C LYS A 189 5.24 -7.51 -6.80
N TRP A 190 4.15 -8.25 -6.76
CA TRP A 190 4.15 -9.69 -6.88
C TRP A 190 3.42 -10.08 -8.16
N PRO A 191 4.09 -10.73 -9.11
CA PRO A 191 3.38 -11.39 -10.19
C PRO A 191 2.58 -12.56 -9.61
N ILE A 192 1.33 -12.64 -9.94
CA ILE A 192 0.48 -13.79 -9.68
C ILE A 192 0.53 -14.71 -10.88
#